data_8f2e6c8d2c4ac370919aa26e19abc8f5
#
_entry.id   8f2e6c8d2c4ac370919aa26e19abc8f5
#
_cell.length_a   1.000
_cell.length_b   1.000
_cell.length_c   1.000
_cell.angle_alpha   90.00
_cell.angle_beta   90.00
_cell.angle_gamma   90.00
#
_symmetry.space_group_name_H-M   'P 1'
#
loop_
_entity.id
_entity.type
_entity.pdbx_description
1 polymer ?
#
loop_
_entity_poly.entity_id
_entity_poly.type
_entity_poly.pdbx_seq_one_letter_code
_entity_poly.pdbx_strand_id
1 'polypeptide(L)'
;MAELHDLTALEQAEAVRTGAVSPAELTEHYLDRIERLDKTLGAYITVTPELARKQAAQAESEAAEARRDGRKLSPLHGVPVPVKDLNFVAGVRATLGSAAYADHVPDVDDHVAAKLREAGTILLGKTNTPEF
;
A
#
# COMPACT_ATOMS: atom_id res chain seq x y z
N MET A 1 24.70 -1.91 4.67
CA MET A 1 23.47 -2.42 5.32
C MET A 1 22.31 -2.31 4.33
N ALA A 2 21.52 -3.36 4.20
CA ALA A 2 20.37 -3.36 3.29
C ALA A 2 19.31 -2.35 3.75
N GLU A 3 18.78 -1.59 2.80
CA GLU A 3 17.65 -0.70 3.05
C GLU A 3 16.34 -1.50 3.08
N LEU A 4 15.30 -0.96 3.69
CA LEU A 4 13.99 -1.65 3.78
C LEU A 4 13.41 -2.02 2.40
N HIS A 5 13.68 -1.22 1.39
CA HIS A 5 13.23 -1.47 0.02
C HIS A 5 14.05 -2.51 -0.76
N ASP A 6 15.18 -2.97 -0.22
CA ASP A 6 15.95 -4.09 -0.77
C ASP A 6 15.36 -5.45 -0.36
N LEU A 7 14.53 -5.46 0.68
CA LEU A 7 13.84 -6.65 1.12
C LEU A 7 12.72 -7.03 0.15
N THR A 8 12.54 -8.31 -0.09
CA THR A 8 11.38 -8.82 -0.81
C THR A 8 10.09 -8.56 -0.02
N ALA A 9 8.94 -8.63 -0.67
CA ALA A 9 7.65 -8.45 0.00
C ALA A 9 7.44 -9.45 1.16
N LEU A 10 7.91 -10.69 0.99
CA LEU A 10 7.82 -11.71 2.05
C LEU A 10 8.75 -11.42 3.21
N GLU A 11 9.96 -10.92 2.96
CA GLU A 11 10.89 -10.49 4.01
C GLU A 11 10.36 -9.28 4.78
N GLN A 12 9.74 -8.33 4.09
CA GLN A 12 9.05 -7.21 4.74
C GLN A 12 7.90 -7.68 5.64
N ALA A 13 7.07 -8.60 5.13
CA ALA A 13 5.98 -9.19 5.91
C ALA A 13 6.49 -9.95 7.14
N GLU A 14 7.59 -10.68 7.02
CA GLU A 14 8.25 -11.37 8.13
C GLU A 14 8.79 -10.38 9.17
N ALA A 15 9.41 -9.28 8.73
CA ALA A 15 9.89 -8.23 9.63
C ALA A 15 8.73 -7.58 10.41
N VAL A 16 7.59 -7.38 9.76
CA VAL A 16 6.35 -6.92 10.43
C VAL A 16 5.84 -7.97 11.42
N ARG A 17 5.75 -9.21 11.00
CA ARG A 17 5.25 -10.32 11.84
C ARG A 17 6.06 -10.49 13.11
N THR A 18 7.39 -10.39 13.02
CA THR A 18 8.31 -10.53 14.16
C THR A 18 8.43 -9.26 15.00
N GLY A 19 7.97 -8.12 14.49
CA GLY A 19 8.13 -6.81 15.13
C GLY A 19 9.50 -6.18 14.93
N ALA A 20 10.32 -6.72 14.01
CA ALA A 20 11.62 -6.12 13.66
C ALA A 20 11.48 -4.77 12.97
N VAL A 21 10.39 -4.59 12.21
CA VAL A 21 10.02 -3.32 11.57
C VAL A 21 8.51 -3.11 11.79
N SER A 22 8.09 -1.89 12.09
CA SER A 22 6.66 -1.61 12.18
C SER A 22 6.05 -1.32 10.80
N PRO A 23 4.75 -1.63 10.58
CA PRO A 23 4.05 -1.19 9.37
C PRO A 23 4.11 0.31 9.15
N ALA A 24 4.08 1.11 10.21
CA ALA A 24 4.22 2.57 10.13
C ALA A 24 5.59 2.98 9.60
N GLU A 25 6.66 2.42 10.15
CA GLU A 25 8.04 2.69 9.71
C GLU A 25 8.26 2.31 8.24
N LEU A 26 7.78 1.13 7.84
CA LEU A 26 7.88 0.65 6.46
C LEU A 26 7.07 1.53 5.50
N THR A 27 5.89 1.99 5.90
CA THR A 27 5.06 2.89 5.11
C THR A 27 5.71 4.26 4.92
N GLU A 28 6.23 4.87 5.99
CA GLU A 28 6.93 6.17 5.89
C GLU A 28 8.18 6.07 5.01
N HIS A 29 8.93 4.97 5.11
CA HIS A 29 10.08 4.73 4.22
C HIS A 29 9.68 4.82 2.74
N TYR A 30 8.56 4.19 2.34
CA TYR A 30 8.10 4.26 0.96
C TYR A 30 7.50 5.60 0.58
N LEU A 31 6.74 6.26 1.47
CA LEU A 31 6.20 7.59 1.22
C LEU A 31 7.34 8.61 0.99
N ASP A 32 8.40 8.56 1.78
CA ASP A 32 9.60 9.39 1.60
C ASP A 32 10.29 9.11 0.26
N ARG A 33 10.40 7.84 -0.13
CA ARG A 33 10.95 7.47 -1.45
C ARG A 33 10.11 8.02 -2.59
N ILE A 34 8.79 7.90 -2.51
CA ILE A 34 7.87 8.45 -3.51
C ILE A 34 8.07 9.98 -3.61
N GLU A 35 8.09 10.69 -2.49
CA GLU A 35 8.27 12.14 -2.48
C GLU A 35 9.58 12.59 -3.16
N ARG A 36 10.68 11.86 -2.90
CA ARG A 36 11.99 12.18 -3.48
C ARG A 36 12.12 11.81 -4.95
N LEU A 37 11.60 10.69 -5.37
CA LEU A 37 11.90 10.08 -6.67
C LEU A 37 10.81 10.32 -7.71
N ASP A 38 9.55 10.43 -7.30
CA ASP A 38 8.43 10.43 -8.24
C ASP A 38 8.33 11.72 -9.07
N LYS A 39 8.87 12.81 -8.57
CA LYS A 39 9.00 14.07 -9.34
C LYS A 39 9.75 13.87 -10.66
N THR A 40 10.71 12.94 -10.67
CA THR A 40 11.49 12.59 -11.86
C THR A 40 10.89 11.40 -12.61
N LEU A 41 10.37 10.41 -11.90
CA LEU A 41 9.92 9.16 -12.50
C LEU A 41 8.48 9.22 -13.03
N GLY A 42 7.59 9.98 -12.38
CA GLY A 42 6.18 10.03 -12.73
C GLY A 42 5.48 8.67 -12.63
N ALA A 43 5.88 7.84 -11.68
CA ALA A 43 5.35 6.49 -11.53
C ALA A 43 3.96 6.47 -10.89
N TYR A 44 3.62 7.49 -10.10
CA TYR A 44 2.32 7.60 -9.42
C TYR A 44 1.45 8.68 -10.07
N ILE A 45 0.17 8.40 -10.25
CA ILE A 45 -0.82 9.40 -10.63
C ILE A 45 -1.54 9.98 -9.41
N THR A 46 -1.69 9.19 -8.36
CA THR A 46 -2.28 9.59 -7.09
C THR A 46 -1.52 8.90 -5.96
N VAL A 47 -1.03 9.65 -4.99
CA VAL A 47 -0.46 9.12 -3.75
C VAL A 47 -1.48 9.28 -2.64
N THR A 48 -1.59 8.29 -1.73
CA THR A 48 -2.57 8.27 -0.65
C THR A 48 -1.92 8.22 0.73
N PRO A 49 -1.14 9.25 1.13
CA PRO A 49 -0.33 9.18 2.35
C PRO A 49 -1.18 9.07 3.63
N GLU A 50 -2.28 9.78 3.72
CA GLU A 50 -3.15 9.75 4.91
C GLU A 50 -3.83 8.38 5.07
N LEU A 51 -4.33 7.81 3.98
CA LEU A 51 -4.91 6.48 3.97
C LEU A 51 -3.86 5.42 4.32
N ALA A 52 -2.67 5.53 3.73
CA ALA A 52 -1.55 4.62 4.01
C ALA A 52 -1.18 4.64 5.50
N ARG A 53 -1.05 5.80 6.10
CA ARG A 53 -0.75 5.94 7.54
C ARG A 53 -1.84 5.35 8.43
N LYS A 54 -3.10 5.56 8.08
CA LYS A 54 -4.25 4.98 8.80
C LYS A 54 -4.22 3.45 8.73
N GLN A 55 -4.00 2.89 7.54
CA GLN A 55 -3.91 1.45 7.34
C GLN A 55 -2.68 0.86 8.05
N ALA A 56 -1.55 1.58 8.04
CA ALA A 56 -0.35 1.16 8.73
C ALA A 56 -0.55 1.07 10.26
N ALA A 57 -1.21 2.05 10.86
CA ALA A 57 -1.53 2.04 12.28
C ALA A 57 -2.44 0.86 12.66
N GLN A 58 -3.43 0.57 11.84
CA GLN A 58 -4.29 -0.59 12.02
C GLN A 58 -3.51 -1.91 11.90
N ALA A 59 -2.70 -2.05 10.85
CA ALA A 59 -1.88 -3.24 10.62
C ALA A 59 -0.89 -3.48 11.77
N GLU A 60 -0.33 -2.42 12.34
CA GLU A 60 0.57 -2.49 13.50
C GLU A 60 -0.15 -3.04 14.75
N SER A 61 -1.36 -2.53 15.02
CA SER A 61 -2.19 -3.02 16.13
C SER A 61 -2.53 -4.52 15.95
N GLU A 62 -2.97 -4.89 14.76
CA GLU A 62 -3.31 -6.28 14.41
C GLU A 62 -2.09 -7.22 14.54
N ALA A 63 -0.91 -6.77 14.10
CA ALA A 63 0.32 -7.55 14.22
C ALA A 63 0.74 -7.72 15.69
N ALA A 64 0.61 -6.69 16.52
CA ALA A 64 0.90 -6.77 17.95
C ALA A 64 -0.06 -7.73 18.67
N GLU A 65 -1.35 -7.66 18.36
CA GLU A 65 -2.36 -8.58 18.88
C GLU A 65 -2.08 -10.02 18.47
N ALA A 66 -1.80 -10.24 17.19
CA ALA A 66 -1.49 -11.57 16.67
C ALA A 66 -0.26 -12.21 17.35
N ARG A 67 0.77 -11.42 17.65
CA ARG A 67 1.95 -11.89 18.40
C ARG A 67 1.58 -12.31 19.82
N ARG A 68 0.70 -11.54 20.51
CA ARG A 68 0.25 -11.90 21.87
C ARG A 68 -0.60 -13.15 21.90
N ASP A 69 -1.47 -13.31 20.92
CA ASP A 69 -2.50 -14.36 20.88
C ASP A 69 -2.05 -15.62 20.12
N GLY A 70 -0.87 -15.59 19.49
CA GLY A 70 -0.38 -16.68 18.64
C GLY A 70 -1.20 -16.85 17.35
N ARG A 71 -1.95 -15.81 16.94
CA ARG A 71 -2.78 -15.82 15.73
C ARG A 71 -1.95 -15.64 14.49
N LYS A 72 -2.28 -16.38 13.43
CA LYS A 72 -1.66 -16.18 12.12
C LYS A 72 -2.27 -15.00 11.40
N LEU A 73 -1.41 -14.20 10.78
CA LEU A 73 -1.78 -13.15 9.84
C LEU A 73 -1.61 -13.63 8.40
N SER A 74 -2.21 -12.89 7.47
CA SER A 74 -1.97 -13.08 6.04
C SER A 74 -0.47 -12.96 5.72
N PRO A 75 0.06 -13.72 4.73
CA PRO A 75 1.48 -13.68 4.36
C PRO A 75 2.02 -12.30 3.93
N LEU A 76 1.16 -11.38 3.52
CA LEU A 76 1.53 -10.03 3.10
C LEU A 76 1.03 -8.93 4.05
N HIS A 77 0.59 -9.31 5.25
CA HIS A 77 0.06 -8.35 6.22
C HIS A 77 1.06 -7.24 6.54
N GLY A 78 0.61 -5.98 6.43
CA GLY A 78 1.41 -4.80 6.74
C GLY A 78 2.41 -4.38 5.65
N VAL A 79 2.40 -5.04 4.49
CA VAL A 79 3.29 -4.70 3.38
C VAL A 79 2.68 -3.56 2.55
N PRO A 80 3.40 -2.43 2.36
CA PRO A 80 2.94 -1.36 1.49
C PRO A 80 2.97 -1.75 0.01
N VAL A 81 1.87 -1.48 -0.69
CA VAL A 81 1.74 -1.79 -2.12
C VAL A 81 1.08 -0.62 -2.87
N PRO A 82 1.46 -0.34 -4.10
CA PRO A 82 0.68 0.50 -4.99
C PRO A 82 -0.31 -0.35 -5.80
N VAL A 83 -1.33 0.30 -6.36
CA VAL A 83 -2.30 -0.34 -7.25
C VAL A 83 -2.32 0.42 -8.57
N LYS A 84 -2.26 -0.30 -9.68
CA LYS A 84 -2.34 0.32 -11.01
C LYS A 84 -3.66 1.06 -11.20
N ASP A 85 -3.61 2.23 -11.83
CA ASP A 85 -4.79 3.12 -11.95
C ASP A 85 -5.87 2.65 -12.93
N LEU A 86 -5.78 1.42 -13.40
CA LEU A 86 -6.89 0.69 -14.05
C LEU A 86 -7.77 -0.07 -13.05
N ASN A 87 -7.27 -0.31 -11.83
CA ASN A 87 -7.97 -1.04 -10.79
C ASN A 87 -8.68 -0.07 -9.84
N PHE A 88 -9.94 -0.35 -9.53
CA PHE A 88 -10.73 0.48 -8.64
C PHE A 88 -10.47 0.13 -7.18
N VAL A 89 -10.20 1.16 -6.40
CA VAL A 89 -10.17 1.11 -4.94
C VAL A 89 -11.24 2.07 -4.43
N ALA A 90 -12.19 1.56 -3.67
CA ALA A 90 -13.28 2.37 -3.14
C ALA A 90 -12.78 3.62 -2.39
N GLY A 91 -13.31 4.78 -2.75
CA GLY A 91 -12.95 6.06 -2.13
C GLY A 91 -11.62 6.65 -2.60
N VAL A 92 -10.92 6.01 -3.54
CA VAL A 92 -9.66 6.49 -4.09
C VAL A 92 -9.81 6.81 -5.57
N ARG A 93 -9.33 7.98 -5.98
CA ARG A 93 -9.38 8.45 -7.38
C ARG A 93 -8.85 7.38 -8.35
N ALA A 94 -9.57 7.16 -9.45
CA ALA A 94 -9.23 6.20 -10.50
C ALA A 94 -9.46 6.86 -11.86
N THR A 95 -8.39 7.21 -12.56
CA THR A 95 -8.47 7.99 -13.81
C THR A 95 -8.49 7.14 -15.08
N LEU A 96 -8.16 5.85 -14.96
CA LEU A 96 -7.99 4.96 -16.14
C LEU A 96 -6.96 5.51 -17.15
N GLY A 97 -6.08 6.41 -16.72
CA GLY A 97 -5.13 7.10 -17.58
C GLY A 97 -5.76 8.11 -18.53
N SER A 98 -7.01 8.51 -18.31
CA SER A 98 -7.76 9.41 -19.20
C SER A 98 -8.22 10.69 -18.48
N ALA A 99 -8.05 11.83 -19.15
CA ALA A 99 -8.54 13.11 -18.64
C ALA A 99 -10.07 13.14 -18.45
N ALA A 100 -10.81 12.30 -19.17
CA ALA A 100 -12.26 12.17 -19.02
C ALA A 100 -12.67 11.65 -17.63
N TYR A 101 -11.78 10.92 -16.95
CA TYR A 101 -12.00 10.35 -15.63
C TYR A 101 -11.14 11.00 -14.54
N ALA A 102 -10.60 12.21 -14.81
CA ALA A 102 -9.66 12.87 -13.89
C ALA A 102 -10.16 12.99 -12.45
N ASP A 103 -11.46 13.16 -12.25
CA ASP A 103 -12.09 13.35 -10.94
C ASP A 103 -12.95 12.13 -10.51
N HIS A 104 -12.84 11.01 -11.23
CA HIS A 104 -13.64 9.82 -10.91
C HIS A 104 -13.15 9.16 -9.64
N VAL A 105 -14.06 8.94 -8.70
CA VAL A 105 -13.82 8.20 -7.45
C VAL A 105 -14.83 7.05 -7.37
N PRO A 106 -14.40 5.79 -7.53
CA PRO A 106 -15.29 4.65 -7.41
C PRO A 106 -15.77 4.44 -5.98
N ASP A 107 -16.93 3.87 -5.81
CA ASP A 107 -17.52 3.49 -4.52
C ASP A 107 -17.34 2.01 -4.17
N VAL A 108 -16.70 1.25 -5.06
CA VAL A 108 -16.45 -0.18 -4.89
C VAL A 108 -15.00 -0.52 -5.15
N ASP A 109 -14.51 -1.56 -4.47
CA ASP A 109 -13.24 -2.20 -4.82
C ASP A 109 -13.48 -3.17 -5.99
N ASP A 110 -12.54 -3.22 -6.94
CA ASP A 110 -12.50 -4.35 -7.85
C ASP A 110 -11.89 -5.60 -7.18
N HIS A 111 -11.82 -6.70 -7.92
CA HIS A 111 -11.35 -7.97 -7.38
C HIS A 111 -9.91 -7.88 -6.85
N VAL A 112 -9.01 -7.19 -7.56
CA VAL A 112 -7.60 -7.05 -7.14
C VAL A 112 -7.50 -6.22 -5.87
N ALA A 113 -8.19 -5.08 -5.82
CA ALA A 113 -8.20 -4.21 -4.65
C ALA A 113 -8.79 -4.92 -3.42
N ALA A 114 -9.89 -5.66 -3.60
CA ALA A 114 -10.50 -6.45 -2.53
C ALA A 114 -9.54 -7.51 -1.98
N LYS A 115 -8.82 -8.22 -2.86
CA LYS A 115 -7.83 -9.23 -2.44
C LYS A 115 -6.64 -8.63 -1.71
N LEU A 116 -6.13 -7.48 -2.15
CA LEU A 116 -5.06 -6.78 -1.45
C LEU A 116 -5.51 -6.29 -0.07
N ARG A 117 -6.74 -5.81 0.04
CA ARG A 117 -7.34 -5.41 1.33
C ARG A 117 -7.49 -6.60 2.27
N GLU A 118 -8.01 -7.74 1.79
CA GLU A 118 -8.12 -8.98 2.56
C GLU A 118 -6.76 -9.49 3.03
N ALA A 119 -5.72 -9.30 2.22
CA ALA A 119 -4.35 -9.66 2.57
C ALA A 119 -3.70 -8.73 3.63
N GLY A 120 -4.37 -7.65 4.02
CA GLY A 120 -3.86 -6.70 5.01
C GLY A 120 -2.72 -5.82 4.51
N THR A 121 -2.61 -5.63 3.20
CA THR A 121 -1.63 -4.70 2.61
C THR A 121 -2.00 -3.24 2.84
N ILE A 122 -1.04 -2.35 2.67
CA ILE A 122 -1.21 -0.91 2.88
C ILE A 122 -1.14 -0.22 1.52
N LEU A 123 -2.15 0.57 1.16
CA LEU A 123 -2.19 1.27 -0.12
C LEU A 123 -1.32 2.52 -0.10
N LEU A 124 -0.27 2.54 -0.91
CA LEU A 124 0.58 3.73 -1.11
C LEU A 124 -0.02 4.74 -2.09
N GLY A 125 -0.78 4.27 -3.05
CA GLY A 125 -1.37 5.10 -4.10
C GLY A 125 -1.69 4.32 -5.36
N LYS A 126 -2.00 5.08 -6.41
CA LYS A 126 -2.34 4.57 -7.74
C LYS A 126 -1.20 4.88 -8.70
N THR A 127 -0.69 3.84 -9.35
CA THR A 127 0.41 3.98 -10.30
C THR A 127 -0.08 4.32 -11.71
N ASN A 128 0.77 4.99 -12.45
CA ASN A 128 0.48 5.44 -13.80
C ASN A 128 0.18 4.28 -14.75
N THR A 129 -0.62 4.58 -15.77
CA THR A 129 -1.09 3.62 -16.77
C THR A 129 -1.31 4.34 -18.10
N PRO A 130 -1.23 3.63 -19.25
CA PRO A 130 -1.76 4.14 -20.51
C PRO A 130 -3.26 4.38 -20.42
N GLU A 131 -3.80 5.21 -21.34
CA GLU A 131 -5.24 5.43 -21.43
C GLU A 131 -5.96 4.10 -21.68
N PHE A 132 -6.89 3.78 -20.77
CA PHE A 132 -7.61 2.50 -20.76
C PHE A 132 -6.66 1.31 -20.85
#